data_b016afab9a324dc42dfe02b195d2fece
#
_entry.id   b016afab9a324dc42dfe02b195d2fece
#
_cell.length_a   1.000
_cell.length_b   1.000
_cell.length_c   1.000
_cell.angle_alpha   90.00
_cell.angle_beta   90.00
_cell.angle_gamma   90.00
#
_symmetry.space_group_name_H-M   'P 1'
#
loop_
_entity.id
_entity.type
_entity.pdbx_description
1 polymer ?
#
loop_
_entity_poly.entity_id
_entity_poly.type
_entity_poly.pdbx_seq_one_letter_code
_entity_poly.pdbx_strand_id
1 'polypeptide(L)'
;MNYNETLDYLYSQAPEYQRIGHAAYKEGLDNSLALDEIFGHPHKKFKNIHVGGTNGKGSVSNLLAAILQMSGYRVGLYTSPHLIDFRERIRVNGEMINKEYVIEFVEKYRDKFEPVMASFFELTMEMAFLYFAEKKVDVAIIEVGLGGRLDSTNIIFPDLSIITNIGLDHMNYLGNTLTKIAAEKAGIIKKYTPVIIGEIGNSDVAQVFIDKAKSVEAPIVFSEVYMSDFVADRLRDKIFYKSAN
;
A
#
# COMPACT_ATOMS: atom_id res chain seq x y z
N MET A 1 25.35 11.85 -9.29
CA MET A 1 24.65 11.17 -10.42
C MET A 1 23.58 12.10 -10.98
N ASN A 2 23.25 12.02 -12.29
CA ASN A 2 22.01 12.65 -12.76
C ASN A 2 20.80 11.72 -12.50
N TYR A 3 19.57 12.23 -12.73
CA TYR A 3 18.35 11.49 -12.42
C TYR A 3 18.23 10.15 -13.17
N ASN A 4 18.59 10.12 -14.47
CA ASN A 4 18.51 8.90 -15.26
C ASN A 4 19.55 7.85 -14.77
N GLU A 5 20.77 8.28 -14.50
CA GLU A 5 21.79 7.42 -13.89
C GLU A 5 21.36 6.86 -12.54
N THR A 6 20.66 7.67 -11.74
CA THR A 6 20.12 7.22 -10.46
C THR A 6 19.02 6.17 -10.62
N LEU A 7 18.12 6.35 -11.59
CA LEU A 7 17.12 5.34 -11.90
C LEU A 7 17.74 4.05 -12.44
N ASP A 8 18.70 4.16 -13.36
CA ASP A 8 19.42 2.99 -13.91
C ASP A 8 20.14 2.23 -12.78
N TYR A 9 20.73 2.96 -11.83
CA TYR A 9 21.33 2.37 -10.65
C TYR A 9 20.28 1.61 -9.81
N LEU A 10 19.16 2.25 -9.46
CA LEU A 10 18.08 1.60 -8.69
C LEU A 10 17.55 0.35 -9.39
N TYR A 11 17.35 0.39 -10.70
CA TYR A 11 16.87 -0.76 -11.47
C TYR A 11 17.93 -1.86 -11.64
N SER A 12 19.21 -1.53 -11.64
CA SER A 12 20.30 -2.52 -11.81
C SER A 12 20.64 -3.24 -10.52
N GLN A 13 20.64 -2.52 -9.39
CA GLN A 13 21.03 -3.05 -8.08
C GLN A 13 19.90 -3.89 -7.44
N ALA A 14 18.68 -3.60 -7.80
CA ALA A 14 17.51 -4.23 -7.21
C ALA A 14 16.60 -4.80 -8.30
N PRO A 15 16.50 -6.13 -8.42
CA PRO A 15 15.62 -6.76 -9.40
C PRO A 15 14.19 -6.23 -9.29
N GLU A 16 13.68 -5.65 -10.38
CA GLU A 16 12.31 -5.17 -10.45
C GLU A 16 11.40 -6.29 -10.94
N TYR A 17 10.35 -6.61 -10.17
CA TYR A 17 9.39 -7.66 -10.52
C TYR A 17 8.79 -7.47 -11.92
N GLN A 18 8.52 -6.24 -12.32
CA GLN A 18 7.95 -5.91 -13.64
C GLN A 18 8.88 -6.26 -14.81
N ARG A 19 10.19 -6.25 -14.61
CA ARG A 19 11.18 -6.53 -15.65
C ARG A 19 11.59 -8.00 -15.72
N ILE A 20 11.71 -8.67 -14.57
CA ILE A 20 12.24 -10.04 -14.48
C ILE A 20 11.30 -11.04 -13.81
N GLY A 21 10.08 -10.62 -13.46
CA GLY A 21 9.04 -11.51 -12.93
C GLY A 21 9.48 -12.24 -11.66
N HIS A 22 9.33 -13.56 -11.66
CA HIS A 22 9.59 -14.45 -10.53
C HIS A 22 10.94 -14.25 -9.82
N ALA A 23 12.00 -13.96 -10.57
CA ALA A 23 13.34 -13.85 -10.02
C ALA A 23 13.54 -12.61 -9.10
N ALA A 24 12.64 -11.63 -9.17
CA ALA A 24 12.70 -10.43 -8.34
C ALA A 24 11.96 -10.55 -7.00
N TYR A 25 11.09 -11.56 -6.84
CA TYR A 25 10.33 -11.74 -5.63
C TYR A 25 11.19 -12.42 -4.56
N LYS A 26 11.44 -11.71 -3.47
CA LYS A 26 12.05 -12.26 -2.25
C LYS A 26 10.96 -12.49 -1.23
N GLU A 27 10.82 -13.72 -0.76
CA GLU A 27 9.92 -14.02 0.36
C GLU A 27 10.51 -13.51 1.68
N GLY A 28 9.68 -12.82 2.46
CA GLY A 28 10.04 -12.36 3.79
C GLY A 28 10.09 -10.85 3.92
N LEU A 29 10.19 -10.38 5.15
CA LEU A 29 10.23 -8.97 5.53
C LEU A 29 11.61 -8.54 6.05
N ASP A 30 12.58 -9.45 6.06
CA ASP A 30 13.87 -9.22 6.73
C ASP A 30 14.60 -8.01 6.16
N ASN A 31 14.66 -7.86 4.84
CA ASN A 31 15.28 -6.72 4.20
C ASN A 31 14.53 -5.41 4.50
N SER A 32 13.18 -5.46 4.44
CA SER A 32 12.33 -4.30 4.75
C SER A 32 12.51 -3.85 6.20
N LEU A 33 12.57 -4.80 7.14
CA LEU A 33 12.83 -4.51 8.56
C LEU A 33 14.25 -3.97 8.78
N ALA A 34 15.25 -4.51 8.09
CA ALA A 34 16.62 -4.02 8.17
C ALA A 34 16.75 -2.59 7.63
N LEU A 35 16.09 -2.28 6.51
CA LEU A 35 16.05 -0.92 5.97
C LEU A 35 15.34 0.04 6.92
N ASP A 36 14.18 -0.34 7.43
CA ASP A 36 13.41 0.46 8.38
C ASP A 36 14.21 0.81 9.64
N GLU A 37 14.99 -0.15 10.18
CA GLU A 37 15.92 0.09 11.28
C GLU A 37 17.04 1.07 10.89
N ILE A 38 17.65 0.90 9.72
CA ILE A 38 18.70 1.81 9.21
C ILE A 38 18.20 3.25 9.08
N PHE A 39 16.94 3.43 8.66
CA PHE A 39 16.32 4.74 8.49
C PHE A 39 15.62 5.26 9.73
N GLY A 40 15.62 4.53 10.83
CA GLY A 40 15.08 4.95 12.12
C GLY A 40 13.56 5.01 12.16
N HIS A 41 12.91 4.01 11.55
CA HIS A 41 11.46 3.79 11.55
C HIS A 41 10.65 5.01 11.06
N PRO A 42 10.89 5.53 9.87
CA PRO A 42 10.27 6.77 9.41
C PRO A 42 8.74 6.67 9.32
N HIS A 43 8.19 5.47 9.06
CA HIS A 43 6.76 5.22 9.00
C HIS A 43 6.01 5.45 10.34
N LYS A 44 6.73 5.49 11.47
CA LYS A 44 6.14 5.78 12.79
C LYS A 44 5.89 7.28 13.05
N LYS A 45 6.32 8.16 12.14
CA LYS A 45 6.20 9.62 12.31
C LYS A 45 4.90 10.21 11.77
N PHE A 46 4.04 9.39 11.16
CA PHE A 46 2.76 9.81 10.59
C PHE A 46 1.74 8.66 10.71
N LYS A 47 0.46 8.99 10.56
CA LYS A 47 -0.60 7.97 10.50
C LYS A 47 -0.56 7.21 9.18
N ASN A 48 -0.97 5.95 9.21
CA ASN A 48 -0.92 5.08 8.04
C ASN A 48 -2.30 4.49 7.72
N ILE A 49 -2.67 4.50 6.43
CA ILE A 49 -3.78 3.72 5.88
C ILE A 49 -3.17 2.71 4.91
N HIS A 50 -3.38 1.42 5.16
CA HIS A 50 -2.80 0.34 4.36
C HIS A 50 -3.85 -0.24 3.41
N VAL A 51 -3.60 -0.20 2.11
CA VAL A 51 -4.58 -0.57 1.08
C VAL A 51 -4.09 -1.78 0.29
N GLY A 52 -4.75 -2.93 0.52
CA GLY A 52 -4.55 -4.18 -0.22
C GLY A 52 -5.73 -4.51 -1.12
N GLY A 53 -5.61 -5.63 -1.84
CA GLY A 53 -6.66 -6.14 -2.73
C GLY A 53 -6.11 -6.68 -4.05
N THR A 54 -6.95 -7.25 -4.88
CA THR A 54 -6.55 -7.65 -6.24
C THR A 54 -6.63 -6.46 -7.18
N ASN A 55 -7.80 -5.90 -7.37
CA ASN A 55 -8.04 -4.74 -8.23
C ASN A 55 -8.48 -3.52 -7.41
N GLY A 56 -8.32 -2.33 -7.99
CA GLY A 56 -8.84 -1.10 -7.39
C GLY A 56 -8.00 -0.49 -6.26
N LYS A 57 -6.89 -1.10 -5.85
CA LYS A 57 -6.00 -0.55 -4.82
C LYS A 57 -5.61 0.89 -5.09
N GLY A 58 -5.01 1.15 -6.25
CA GLY A 58 -4.58 2.49 -6.65
C GLY A 58 -5.74 3.48 -6.76
N SER A 59 -6.91 3.05 -7.26
CA SER A 59 -8.11 3.90 -7.33
C SER A 59 -8.59 4.32 -5.94
N VAL A 60 -8.72 3.36 -5.02
CA VAL A 60 -9.11 3.63 -3.63
C VAL A 60 -8.08 4.53 -2.95
N SER A 61 -6.78 4.25 -3.14
CA SER A 61 -5.69 5.04 -2.57
C SER A 61 -5.73 6.49 -3.04
N ASN A 62 -5.92 6.73 -4.34
CA ASN A 62 -6.02 8.09 -4.89
C ASN A 62 -7.27 8.84 -4.42
N LEU A 63 -8.44 8.16 -4.36
CA LEU A 63 -9.67 8.77 -3.85
C LEU A 63 -9.56 9.15 -2.38
N LEU A 64 -9.00 8.28 -1.55
CA LEU A 64 -8.76 8.59 -0.14
C LEU A 64 -7.79 9.74 0.03
N ALA A 65 -6.71 9.77 -0.76
CA ALA A 65 -5.77 10.89 -0.74
C ALA A 65 -6.47 12.21 -1.07
N ALA A 66 -7.31 12.24 -2.10
CA ALA A 66 -8.05 13.43 -2.47
C ALA A 66 -9.01 13.89 -1.37
N ILE A 67 -9.78 12.95 -0.76
CA ILE A 67 -10.72 13.26 0.33
C ILE A 67 -10.00 13.84 1.54
N LEU A 68 -8.90 13.23 1.95
CA LEU A 68 -8.13 13.70 3.11
C LEU A 68 -7.45 15.05 2.84
N GLN A 69 -6.94 15.29 1.62
CA GLN A 69 -6.43 16.60 1.22
C GLN A 69 -7.50 17.68 1.25
N MET A 70 -8.70 17.39 0.72
CA MET A 70 -9.84 18.32 0.80
C MET A 70 -10.28 18.59 2.23
N SER A 71 -10.00 17.67 3.15
CA SER A 71 -10.25 17.81 4.59
C SER A 71 -9.14 18.57 5.33
N GLY A 72 -8.13 19.07 4.60
CA GLY A 72 -7.06 19.90 5.14
C GLY A 72 -5.83 19.15 5.65
N TYR A 73 -5.77 17.81 5.50
CA TYR A 73 -4.59 17.03 5.88
C TYR A 73 -3.47 17.14 4.84
N ARG A 74 -2.24 17.08 5.30
CA ARG A 74 -1.07 16.86 4.45
C ARG A 74 -0.91 15.36 4.24
N VAL A 75 -1.11 14.92 3.00
CA VAL A 75 -1.26 13.50 2.66
C VAL A 75 -0.07 13.00 1.85
N GLY A 76 0.56 11.92 2.35
CA GLY A 76 1.46 11.08 1.58
C GLY A 76 0.69 10.01 0.82
N LEU A 77 1.13 9.67 -0.39
CA LEU A 77 0.56 8.60 -1.20
C LEU A 77 1.68 7.77 -1.81
N TYR A 78 1.72 6.48 -1.45
CA TYR A 78 2.59 5.48 -2.05
C TYR A 78 1.77 4.51 -2.88
N THR A 79 2.05 4.41 -4.18
CA THR A 79 1.33 3.55 -5.12
C THR A 79 2.29 2.80 -6.05
N SER A 80 1.85 1.67 -6.59
CA SER A 80 2.60 0.88 -7.58
C SER A 80 1.67 0.08 -8.50
N PRO A 81 2.11 -0.18 -9.74
CA PRO A 81 3.28 0.39 -10.40
C PRO A 81 3.08 1.84 -10.85
N HIS A 82 4.14 2.49 -11.31
CA HIS A 82 4.03 3.72 -12.09
C HIS A 82 3.69 3.40 -13.56
N LEU A 83 3.14 4.38 -14.27
CA LEU A 83 2.78 4.22 -15.68
C LEU A 83 3.84 4.82 -16.61
N ILE A 84 4.34 6.01 -16.31
CA ILE A 84 5.27 6.75 -17.15
C ILE A 84 6.52 7.17 -16.36
N ASP A 85 6.35 7.76 -15.19
CA ASP A 85 7.45 8.33 -14.40
C ASP A 85 7.54 7.61 -13.03
N PHE A 86 8.75 7.20 -12.67
CA PHE A 86 9.05 6.59 -11.37
C PHE A 86 8.43 7.36 -10.19
N ARG A 87 8.46 8.69 -10.27
CA ARG A 87 7.99 9.60 -9.21
C ARG A 87 6.48 9.51 -8.94
N GLU A 88 5.70 8.92 -9.85
CA GLU A 88 4.28 8.66 -9.63
C GLU A 88 4.04 7.80 -8.39
N ARG A 89 5.03 6.97 -8.01
CA ARG A 89 4.95 6.07 -6.85
C ARG A 89 4.92 6.82 -5.53
N ILE A 90 5.44 8.05 -5.47
CA ILE A 90 5.63 8.80 -4.22
C ILE A 90 5.12 10.23 -4.41
N ARG A 91 4.02 10.54 -3.76
CA ARG A 91 3.38 11.86 -3.86
C ARG A 91 3.09 12.44 -2.48
N VAL A 92 3.17 13.75 -2.36
CA VAL A 92 2.69 14.50 -1.20
C VAL A 92 1.73 15.59 -1.68
N ASN A 93 0.49 15.59 -1.20
CA ASN A 93 -0.57 16.48 -1.63
C ASN A 93 -0.75 16.51 -3.17
N GLY A 94 -0.69 15.33 -3.80
CA GLY A 94 -0.82 15.17 -5.24
C GLY A 94 0.45 15.45 -6.04
N GLU A 95 1.43 16.14 -5.48
CA GLU A 95 2.70 16.45 -6.14
C GLU A 95 3.68 15.29 -6.03
N MET A 96 4.27 14.89 -7.15
CA MET A 96 5.29 13.84 -7.19
C MET A 96 6.57 14.29 -6.46
N ILE A 97 7.26 13.32 -5.85
CA ILE A 97 8.61 13.51 -5.31
C ILE A 97 9.51 14.17 -6.38
N ASN A 98 10.33 15.14 -6.00
CA ASN A 98 11.23 15.78 -6.94
C ASN A 98 12.42 14.88 -7.31
N LYS A 99 13.01 15.13 -8.50
CA LYS A 99 14.13 14.34 -9.01
C LYS A 99 15.35 14.45 -8.12
N GLU A 100 15.57 15.63 -7.59
CA GLU A 100 16.69 15.97 -6.71
C GLU A 100 16.67 15.11 -5.45
N TYR A 101 15.48 14.92 -4.85
CA TYR A 101 15.37 14.06 -3.67
C TYR A 101 15.70 12.59 -3.98
N VAL A 102 15.29 12.09 -5.15
CA VAL A 102 15.62 10.71 -5.56
C VAL A 102 17.13 10.55 -5.72
N ILE A 103 17.80 11.54 -6.32
CA ILE A 103 19.26 11.55 -6.46
C ILE A 103 19.92 11.60 -5.08
N GLU A 104 19.52 12.57 -4.24
CA GLU A 104 20.07 12.75 -2.89
C GLU A 104 19.89 11.51 -2.01
N PHE A 105 18.74 10.84 -2.10
CA PHE A 105 18.50 9.61 -1.36
C PHE A 105 19.54 8.53 -1.71
N VAL A 106 19.76 8.31 -3.00
CA VAL A 106 20.76 7.31 -3.43
C VAL A 106 22.17 7.74 -3.04
N GLU A 107 22.57 8.97 -3.36
CA GLU A 107 23.93 9.47 -3.07
C GLU A 107 24.25 9.45 -1.58
N LYS A 108 23.28 9.78 -0.73
CA LYS A 108 23.47 9.87 0.72
C LYS A 108 23.41 8.51 1.44
N TYR A 109 22.61 7.59 0.93
CA TYR A 109 22.29 6.39 1.70
C TYR A 109 22.72 5.08 1.04
N ARG A 110 23.27 5.10 -0.19
CA ARG A 110 23.66 3.88 -0.90
C ARG A 110 24.56 2.96 -0.07
N ASP A 111 25.57 3.51 0.59
CA ASP A 111 26.52 2.74 1.39
C ASP A 111 25.86 2.07 2.59
N LYS A 112 24.69 2.54 3.01
CA LYS A 112 23.90 1.97 4.11
C LYS A 112 22.96 0.87 3.63
N PHE A 113 22.33 1.03 2.46
CA PHE A 113 21.34 0.07 1.98
C PHE A 113 21.92 -1.00 1.04
N GLU A 114 23.04 -0.76 0.38
CA GLU A 114 23.71 -1.77 -0.48
C GLU A 114 23.97 -3.09 0.25
N PRO A 115 24.50 -3.11 1.50
CA PRO A 115 24.73 -4.36 2.21
C PRO A 115 23.47 -5.18 2.51
N VAL A 116 22.30 -4.56 2.52
CA VAL A 116 21.00 -5.23 2.74
C VAL A 116 20.58 -6.03 1.51
N MET A 117 21.12 -5.70 0.33
CA MET A 117 20.72 -6.30 -0.96
C MET A 117 19.20 -6.24 -1.18
N ALA A 118 18.60 -5.13 -0.83
CA ALA A 118 17.17 -4.91 -0.91
C ALA A 118 16.67 -4.89 -2.35
N SER A 119 15.42 -5.27 -2.57
CA SER A 119 14.76 -5.18 -3.86
C SER A 119 14.43 -3.72 -4.21
N PHE A 120 14.20 -3.45 -5.49
CA PHE A 120 13.72 -2.14 -5.96
C PHE A 120 12.47 -1.67 -5.21
N PHE A 121 11.53 -2.59 -4.93
CA PHE A 121 10.30 -2.26 -4.23
C PHE A 121 10.58 -1.86 -2.77
N GLU A 122 11.43 -2.60 -2.07
CA GLU A 122 11.83 -2.30 -0.68
C GLU A 122 12.53 -0.95 -0.58
N LEU A 123 13.48 -0.65 -1.49
CA LEU A 123 14.15 0.66 -1.52
C LEU A 123 13.19 1.81 -1.83
N THR A 124 12.27 1.61 -2.77
CA THR A 124 11.31 2.64 -3.16
C THR A 124 10.32 2.92 -2.02
N MET A 125 9.89 1.89 -1.31
CA MET A 125 9.04 2.00 -0.13
C MET A 125 9.71 2.82 0.98
N GLU A 126 10.95 2.49 1.32
CA GLU A 126 11.69 3.22 2.35
C GLU A 126 11.98 4.67 1.96
N MET A 127 12.30 4.91 0.68
CA MET A 127 12.40 6.27 0.15
C MET A 127 11.11 7.06 0.37
N ALA A 128 9.95 6.42 0.12
CA ALA A 128 8.65 7.04 0.35
C ALA A 128 8.43 7.36 1.83
N PHE A 129 8.69 6.42 2.73
CA PHE A 129 8.52 6.63 4.17
C PHE A 129 9.42 7.74 4.70
N LEU A 130 10.68 7.78 4.27
CA LEU A 130 11.60 8.84 4.65
C LEU A 130 11.14 10.20 4.14
N TYR A 131 10.73 10.27 2.86
CA TYR A 131 10.21 11.48 2.24
C TYR A 131 8.96 12.00 2.97
N PHE A 132 8.00 11.13 3.29
CA PHE A 132 6.79 11.49 4.04
C PHE A 132 7.10 12.03 5.43
N ALA A 133 8.04 11.39 6.14
CA ALA A 133 8.49 11.86 7.45
C ALA A 133 9.15 13.24 7.38
N GLU A 134 10.03 13.49 6.41
CA GLU A 134 10.68 14.78 6.19
C GLU A 134 9.68 15.87 5.77
N LYS A 135 8.70 15.52 4.94
CA LYS A 135 7.62 16.43 4.54
C LYS A 135 6.56 16.61 5.63
N LYS A 136 6.68 15.91 6.76
CA LYS A 136 5.75 15.99 7.90
C LYS A 136 4.30 15.79 7.46
N VAL A 137 4.04 14.70 6.73
CA VAL A 137 2.66 14.35 6.37
C VAL A 137 1.87 13.97 7.62
N ASP A 138 0.59 14.30 7.66
CA ASP A 138 -0.30 13.92 8.76
C ASP A 138 -0.69 12.45 8.64
N VAL A 139 -0.94 12.02 7.40
CA VAL A 139 -1.34 10.66 7.07
C VAL A 139 -0.76 10.22 5.73
N ALA A 140 -0.32 8.97 5.65
CA ALA A 140 0.11 8.36 4.40
C ALA A 140 -0.81 7.21 4.02
N ILE A 141 -1.17 7.14 2.74
CA ILE A 141 -1.89 6.00 2.16
C ILE A 141 -0.84 5.15 1.46
N ILE A 142 -0.74 3.90 1.90
CA ILE A 142 0.29 2.95 1.47
C ILE A 142 -0.38 1.82 0.73
N GLU A 143 -0.14 1.72 -0.57
CA GLU A 143 -0.63 0.64 -1.41
C GLU A 143 0.28 -0.58 -1.30
N VAL A 144 -0.31 -1.75 -1.04
CA VAL A 144 0.36 -3.06 -1.10
C VAL A 144 0.81 -3.35 -2.53
N GLY A 145 2.05 -3.77 -2.70
CA GLY A 145 2.57 -4.17 -4.01
C GLY A 145 2.02 -5.53 -4.45
N LEU A 146 2.23 -6.57 -3.65
CA LEU A 146 1.83 -7.94 -3.97
C LEU A 146 1.39 -8.70 -2.72
N GLY A 147 0.22 -9.34 -2.81
CA GLY A 147 -0.30 -10.17 -1.73
C GLY A 147 -0.77 -9.34 -0.53
N GLY A 148 0.00 -9.35 0.52
CA GLY A 148 -0.23 -8.61 1.77
C GLY A 148 0.67 -9.10 2.91
N ARG A 149 0.56 -10.35 3.32
CA ARG A 149 1.28 -10.90 4.49
C ARG A 149 2.80 -10.71 4.42
N LEU A 150 3.39 -10.96 3.27
CA LEU A 150 4.84 -10.86 3.01
C LEU A 150 5.18 -9.68 2.09
N ASP A 151 4.25 -8.76 1.86
CA ASP A 151 4.54 -7.53 1.13
C ASP A 151 5.46 -6.64 1.97
N SER A 152 6.44 -6.02 1.34
CA SER A 152 7.41 -5.15 2.02
C SER A 152 6.75 -4.04 2.83
N THR A 153 5.59 -3.53 2.36
CA THR A 153 4.83 -2.49 3.08
C THR A 153 4.23 -3.00 4.39
N ASN A 154 4.16 -4.32 4.60
CA ASN A 154 3.50 -4.90 5.78
C ASN A 154 4.32 -4.80 7.08
N ILE A 155 5.42 -4.07 7.08
CA ILE A 155 6.16 -3.69 8.29
C ILE A 155 5.42 -2.62 9.12
N ILE A 156 4.47 -1.90 8.52
CA ILE A 156 3.71 -0.84 9.20
C ILE A 156 2.63 -1.41 10.14
N PHE A 157 2.26 -0.61 11.16
CA PHE A 157 1.06 -0.79 11.97
C PHE A 157 0.08 0.33 11.64
N PRO A 158 -0.85 0.11 10.69
CA PRO A 158 -1.70 1.17 10.20
C PRO A 158 -2.82 1.54 11.19
N ASP A 159 -3.34 2.76 11.08
CA ASP A 159 -4.55 3.21 11.77
C ASP A 159 -5.82 2.61 11.14
N LEU A 160 -5.74 2.23 9.87
CA LEU A 160 -6.82 1.58 9.12
C LEU A 160 -6.24 0.67 8.04
N SER A 161 -6.76 -0.55 7.92
CA SER A 161 -6.51 -1.45 6.78
C SER A 161 -7.71 -1.49 5.85
N ILE A 162 -7.47 -1.56 4.54
CA ILE A 162 -8.53 -1.68 3.53
C ILE A 162 -8.14 -2.81 2.57
N ILE A 163 -9.08 -3.70 2.29
CA ILE A 163 -8.92 -4.74 1.26
C ILE A 163 -10.04 -4.53 0.24
N THR A 164 -9.68 -4.13 -0.98
CA THR A 164 -10.65 -3.67 -1.99
C THR A 164 -11.51 -4.78 -2.55
N ASN A 165 -10.90 -5.86 -2.99
CA ASN A 165 -11.57 -7.07 -3.47
C ASN A 165 -10.60 -8.26 -3.55
N ILE A 166 -11.15 -9.44 -3.85
CA ILE A 166 -10.39 -10.67 -4.08
C ILE A 166 -10.74 -11.23 -5.46
N GLY A 167 -9.70 -11.44 -6.26
CA GLY A 167 -9.78 -12.09 -7.57
C GLY A 167 -8.61 -13.02 -7.80
N LEU A 168 -8.70 -13.88 -8.79
CA LEU A 168 -7.60 -14.76 -9.19
C LEU A 168 -6.54 -13.94 -9.92
N ASP A 169 -5.43 -13.70 -9.24
CA ASP A 169 -4.26 -13.00 -9.76
C ASP A 169 -3.01 -13.47 -9.03
N HIS A 170 -1.87 -13.38 -9.70
CA HIS A 170 -0.57 -13.80 -9.15
C HIS A 170 -0.59 -15.20 -8.51
N MET A 171 -1.32 -16.15 -9.12
CA MET A 171 -1.60 -17.47 -8.55
C MET A 171 -0.34 -18.27 -8.21
N ASN A 172 0.75 -18.01 -8.90
CA ASN A 172 2.05 -18.65 -8.65
C ASN A 172 2.66 -18.28 -7.27
N TYR A 173 2.20 -17.17 -6.66
CA TYR A 173 2.69 -16.66 -5.37
C TYR A 173 1.64 -16.74 -4.27
N LEU A 174 0.39 -16.39 -4.62
CA LEU A 174 -0.67 -16.22 -3.64
C LEU A 174 -1.53 -17.48 -3.48
N GLY A 175 -1.27 -18.49 -4.32
CA GLY A 175 -2.06 -19.71 -4.39
C GLY A 175 -3.17 -19.65 -5.43
N ASN A 176 -3.76 -20.82 -5.69
CA ASN A 176 -4.65 -21.07 -6.82
C ASN A 176 -6.16 -21.06 -6.45
N THR A 177 -6.51 -20.53 -5.27
CA THR A 177 -7.91 -20.37 -4.83
C THR A 177 -8.14 -18.99 -4.25
N LEU A 178 -9.37 -18.49 -4.34
CA LEU A 178 -9.74 -17.18 -3.77
C LEU A 178 -9.47 -17.13 -2.26
N THR A 179 -9.70 -18.22 -1.54
CA THR A 179 -9.46 -18.31 -0.09
C THR A 179 -7.96 -18.21 0.26
N LYS A 180 -7.08 -18.82 -0.52
CA LYS A 180 -5.62 -18.68 -0.33
C LYS A 180 -5.16 -17.24 -0.60
N ILE A 181 -5.64 -16.64 -1.69
CA ILE A 181 -5.34 -15.25 -2.03
C ILE A 181 -5.88 -14.32 -0.94
N ALA A 182 -7.10 -14.58 -0.44
CA ALA A 182 -7.67 -13.83 0.68
C ALA A 182 -6.82 -13.94 1.95
N ALA A 183 -6.30 -15.12 2.27
CA ALA A 183 -5.44 -15.34 3.43
C ALA A 183 -4.13 -14.53 3.34
N GLU A 184 -3.49 -14.48 2.17
CA GLU A 184 -2.31 -13.63 1.94
C GLU A 184 -2.63 -12.14 2.13
N LYS A 185 -3.76 -11.68 1.56
CA LYS A 185 -4.18 -10.28 1.70
C LYS A 185 -4.63 -9.94 3.12
N ALA A 186 -5.26 -10.87 3.82
CA ALA A 186 -5.64 -10.72 5.23
C ALA A 186 -4.44 -10.50 6.16
N GLY A 187 -3.22 -10.78 5.70
CA GLY A 187 -1.98 -10.51 6.43
C GLY A 187 -1.75 -9.04 6.80
N ILE A 188 -2.41 -8.10 6.13
CA ILE A 188 -2.36 -6.65 6.48
C ILE A 188 -3.30 -6.28 7.64
N ILE A 189 -4.18 -7.19 8.08
CA ILE A 189 -5.05 -6.96 9.24
C ILE A 189 -4.22 -7.11 10.51
N LYS A 190 -4.08 -6.01 11.24
CA LYS A 190 -3.23 -5.93 12.43
C LYS A 190 -4.07 -5.91 13.71
N LYS A 191 -3.42 -6.23 14.81
CA LYS A 191 -4.07 -6.28 16.13
C LYS A 191 -4.71 -4.94 16.48
N TYR A 192 -5.99 -4.98 16.86
CA TYR A 192 -6.81 -3.81 17.25
C TYR A 192 -7.00 -2.76 16.14
N THR A 193 -6.50 -2.99 14.95
CA THR A 193 -6.63 -2.06 13.83
C THR A 193 -7.92 -2.33 13.05
N PRO A 194 -8.80 -1.35 12.86
CA PRO A 194 -10.00 -1.53 12.06
C PRO A 194 -9.65 -1.92 10.62
N VAL A 195 -10.47 -2.79 10.03
CA VAL A 195 -10.34 -3.18 8.63
C VAL A 195 -11.66 -3.04 7.88
N ILE A 196 -11.58 -2.47 6.68
CA ILE A 196 -12.70 -2.39 5.73
C ILE A 196 -12.44 -3.39 4.61
N ILE A 197 -13.40 -4.27 4.38
CA ILE A 197 -13.42 -5.18 3.24
C ILE A 197 -14.38 -4.61 2.21
N GLY A 198 -13.90 -4.41 1.01
CA GLY A 198 -14.69 -3.93 -0.12
C GLY A 198 -15.62 -5.02 -0.66
N GLU A 199 -15.36 -5.50 -1.87
CA GLU A 199 -16.13 -6.56 -2.50
C GLU A 199 -15.71 -7.93 -1.96
N ILE A 200 -16.69 -8.71 -1.46
CA ILE A 200 -16.45 -9.99 -0.78
C ILE A 200 -16.38 -11.16 -1.76
N GLY A 201 -17.20 -11.15 -2.79
CA GLY A 201 -17.32 -12.19 -3.81
C GLY A 201 -18.10 -13.44 -3.35
N ASN A 202 -17.72 -14.07 -2.23
CA ASN A 202 -18.44 -15.24 -1.68
C ASN A 202 -18.20 -15.43 -0.17
N SER A 203 -19.00 -16.31 0.45
CA SER A 203 -18.98 -16.59 1.89
C SER A 203 -17.65 -17.15 2.40
N ASP A 204 -16.96 -17.98 1.61
CA ASP A 204 -15.73 -18.62 2.04
C ASP A 204 -14.59 -17.58 2.14
N VAL A 205 -14.55 -16.63 1.21
CA VAL A 205 -13.63 -15.49 1.25
C VAL A 205 -13.94 -14.58 2.44
N ALA A 206 -15.23 -14.29 2.69
CA ALA A 206 -15.66 -13.51 3.85
C ALA A 206 -15.19 -14.14 5.16
N GLN A 207 -15.33 -15.49 5.29
CA GLN A 207 -14.94 -16.22 6.49
C GLN A 207 -13.46 -16.09 6.79
N VAL A 208 -12.57 -16.10 5.76
CA VAL A 208 -11.12 -15.87 5.94
C VAL A 208 -10.85 -14.52 6.63
N PHE A 209 -11.53 -13.46 6.22
CA PHE A 209 -11.35 -12.14 6.83
C PHE A 209 -11.92 -12.07 8.24
N ILE A 210 -13.09 -12.68 8.47
CA ILE A 210 -13.72 -12.74 9.79
C ILE A 210 -12.80 -13.46 10.77
N ASP A 211 -12.29 -14.64 10.40
CA ASP A 211 -11.40 -15.44 11.25
C ASP A 211 -10.10 -14.69 11.56
N LYS A 212 -9.51 -14.05 10.56
CA LYS A 212 -8.31 -13.26 10.76
C LYS A 212 -8.57 -12.06 11.67
N ALA A 213 -9.62 -11.27 11.41
CA ALA A 213 -9.97 -10.12 12.24
C ALA A 213 -10.23 -10.54 13.70
N LYS A 214 -10.97 -11.63 13.90
CA LYS A 214 -11.23 -12.21 15.24
C LYS A 214 -9.93 -12.62 15.93
N SER A 215 -9.01 -13.28 15.21
CA SER A 215 -7.74 -13.76 15.77
C SER A 215 -6.83 -12.65 16.27
N VAL A 216 -6.97 -11.43 15.74
CA VAL A 216 -6.18 -10.24 16.09
C VAL A 216 -7.04 -9.14 16.74
N GLU A 217 -8.27 -9.46 17.15
CA GLU A 217 -9.19 -8.52 17.80
C GLU A 217 -9.39 -7.21 17.01
N ALA A 218 -9.37 -7.30 15.67
CA ALA A 218 -9.56 -6.17 14.77
C ALA A 218 -11.06 -5.93 14.50
N PRO A 219 -11.57 -4.70 14.65
CA PRO A 219 -12.90 -4.35 14.14
C PRO A 219 -12.95 -4.55 12.63
N ILE A 220 -13.98 -5.25 12.13
CA ILE A 220 -14.15 -5.51 10.70
C ILE A 220 -15.48 -4.96 10.19
N VAL A 221 -15.43 -4.30 9.03
CA VAL A 221 -16.59 -3.77 8.32
C VAL A 221 -16.58 -4.27 6.88
N PHE A 222 -17.70 -4.74 6.40
CA PHE A 222 -17.90 -5.12 5.01
C PHE A 222 -18.69 -3.99 4.30
N SER A 223 -18.08 -3.35 3.30
CA SER A 223 -18.68 -2.19 2.64
C SER A 223 -19.96 -2.53 1.90
N GLU A 224 -20.10 -3.74 1.33
CA GLU A 224 -21.33 -4.18 0.66
C GLU A 224 -22.53 -4.24 1.61
N VAL A 225 -22.33 -4.69 2.85
CA VAL A 225 -23.39 -4.71 3.87
C VAL A 225 -23.72 -3.29 4.31
N TYR A 226 -22.72 -2.45 4.48
CA TYR A 226 -22.89 -1.06 4.88
C TYR A 226 -23.58 -0.21 3.80
N MET A 227 -23.28 -0.51 2.51
CA MET A 227 -23.90 0.18 1.38
C MET A 227 -25.37 -0.21 1.14
N SER A 228 -25.83 -1.34 1.67
CA SER A 228 -27.27 -1.70 1.63
C SER A 228 -28.15 -0.70 2.40
N ASP A 229 -27.54 0.02 3.38
CA ASP A 229 -28.21 1.05 4.16
C ASP A 229 -28.21 2.43 3.46
N PHE A 230 -27.56 2.56 2.30
CA PHE A 230 -27.58 3.76 1.47
C PHE A 230 -28.56 3.57 0.31
N VAL A 231 -29.61 4.38 0.26
CA VAL A 231 -30.50 4.47 -0.90
C VAL A 231 -29.91 5.50 -1.86
N ALA A 232 -29.55 5.06 -3.06
CA ALA A 232 -29.17 5.97 -4.13
C ALA A 232 -30.44 6.51 -4.81
N ASP A 233 -30.78 7.75 -4.53
CA ASP A 233 -31.93 8.43 -5.16
C ASP A 233 -31.45 9.24 -6.37
N ARG A 234 -31.89 8.89 -7.57
CA ARG A 234 -31.66 9.65 -8.80
C ARG A 234 -32.81 10.65 -9.00
N LEU A 235 -32.59 11.88 -8.64
CA LEU A 235 -33.48 12.98 -8.98
C LEU A 235 -32.76 13.95 -9.93
N ARG A 236 -33.24 14.01 -11.20
CA ARG A 236 -32.82 15.00 -12.21
C ARG A 236 -31.28 15.14 -12.35
N ASP A 237 -30.60 14.10 -12.75
CA ASP A 237 -29.16 14.07 -13.02
C ASP A 237 -28.23 14.32 -11.79
N LYS A 238 -28.80 14.35 -10.58
CA LYS A 238 -28.03 14.39 -9.35
C LYS A 238 -28.19 13.08 -8.60
N ILE A 239 -27.04 12.54 -8.14
CA ILE A 239 -27.01 11.36 -7.28
C ILE A 239 -26.96 11.85 -5.83
N PHE A 240 -27.97 11.52 -5.05
CA PHE A 240 -27.99 11.77 -3.62
C PHE A 240 -27.81 10.44 -2.89
N TYR A 241 -26.89 10.40 -1.95
CA TYR A 241 -26.73 9.28 -1.04
C TYR A 241 -27.41 9.65 0.28
N LYS A 242 -28.34 8.84 0.71
CA LYS A 242 -29.00 8.97 1.99
C LYS A 242 -28.74 7.72 2.81
N SER A 243 -28.23 7.88 4.03
CA SER A 243 -28.16 6.80 5.00
C SER A 243 -29.59 6.42 5.40
N ALA A 244 -29.91 5.15 5.39
CA ALA A 244 -31.13 4.65 6.02
C ALA A 244 -30.93 4.73 7.53
N ASN A 245 -31.83 5.44 8.21
CA ASN A 245 -31.89 5.51 9.69
C ASN A 245 -32.44 4.20 10.25
#